data_e845415b07a8331da7960f85f0f04a56
#
_entry.id   e845415b07a8331da7960f85f0f04a56
#
_cell.length_a   1.000
_cell.length_b   1.000
_cell.length_c   1.000
_cell.angle_alpha   90.00
_cell.angle_beta   90.00
_cell.angle_gamma   90.00
#
_symmetry.space_group_name_H-M   'P 1'
#
loop_
_entity.id
_entity.type
_entity.pdbx_description
1 polymer ?
#
loop_
_entity_poly.entity_id
_entity_poly.type
_entity_poly.pdbx_seq_one_letter_code
_entity_poly.pdbx_strand_id
1 'polypeptide(L)'
;FRLNNFVNLPNRYGGITNLFQIGGTLYAHTTDNIFRIITQNSTLQTSESTIYIGNGSILSATPIPMFISNEGNYGLNEKSDSYQNSYGYFFRDSKTKLFHHFNGQAGIKDINNYGLFSYLNNVDVTNLHYTFDFIYKRLIISCDEFTLSYEPTKELFRSFHEYDVSYYLNDRYNFYSIKNREIYKHHEGTYLPFTIEGSVPFEGEAILNDIQFKTKTTNDSESTFDKLMLFNKRQCSGLLNLVPIDYTDMNTLIAQNDNEAHVNRYEQYWSVNEFTDR
;
A
#
# COMPACT_ATOMS: atom_id res chain seq x y z
N PHE A 1 -11.20 40.02 -2.50
CA PHE A 1 -11.60 39.14 -3.62
C PHE A 1 -11.93 40.03 -4.82
N ARG A 2 -11.24 39.81 -5.96
CA ARG A 2 -11.58 40.46 -7.21
C ARG A 2 -12.69 39.65 -7.89
N LEU A 3 -13.64 40.31 -8.51
CA LEU A 3 -14.80 39.68 -9.18
C LEU A 3 -14.44 38.66 -10.26
N ASN A 4 -13.18 38.62 -10.72
CA ASN A 4 -12.72 37.73 -11.80
C ASN A 4 -11.76 36.61 -11.33
N ASN A 5 -11.62 36.38 -10.03
CA ASN A 5 -10.74 35.34 -9.48
C ASN A 5 -11.52 34.06 -9.13
N PHE A 6 -12.40 33.64 -10.02
CA PHE A 6 -13.06 32.35 -9.90
C PHE A 6 -13.11 31.65 -11.26
N VAL A 7 -13.23 30.34 -11.20
CA VAL A 7 -13.47 29.50 -12.38
C VAL A 7 -14.56 28.49 -12.06
N ASN A 8 -15.42 28.26 -12.98
CA ASN A 8 -16.50 27.28 -12.86
C ASN A 8 -16.06 25.96 -13.47
N LEU A 9 -16.26 24.87 -12.75
CA LEU A 9 -16.21 23.52 -13.30
C LEU A 9 -17.57 23.15 -13.88
N PRO A 10 -17.61 22.35 -14.97
CA PRO A 10 -18.90 21.92 -15.54
C PRO A 10 -19.69 21.07 -14.52
N ASN A 11 -20.94 21.45 -14.26
CA ASN A 11 -21.80 20.79 -13.26
C ASN A 11 -22.00 19.28 -13.48
N ARG A 12 -21.83 18.82 -14.74
CA ARG A 12 -21.95 17.38 -15.09
C ARG A 12 -20.94 16.46 -14.36
N TYR A 13 -19.87 17.03 -13.81
CA TYR A 13 -18.85 16.27 -13.07
C TYR A 13 -19.03 16.35 -11.56
N GLY A 14 -20.14 16.90 -11.10
CA GLY A 14 -20.48 17.03 -9.69
C GLY A 14 -19.69 18.11 -8.94
N GLY A 15 -19.74 18.07 -7.64
CA GLY A 15 -19.06 19.02 -6.75
C GLY A 15 -17.56 18.77 -6.62
N ILE A 16 -16.82 19.81 -6.22
CA ILE A 16 -15.40 19.68 -5.85
C ILE A 16 -15.34 19.01 -4.48
N THR A 17 -14.65 17.88 -4.40
CA THR A 17 -14.44 17.10 -3.17
C THR A 17 -13.06 17.34 -2.55
N ASN A 18 -12.04 17.56 -3.39
CA ASN A 18 -10.69 17.87 -2.93
C ASN A 18 -9.93 18.80 -3.88
N LEU A 19 -9.00 19.57 -3.32
CA LEU A 19 -8.01 20.35 -4.07
C LEU A 19 -6.63 19.87 -3.67
N PHE A 20 -5.77 19.63 -4.65
CA PHE A 20 -4.41 19.16 -4.41
C PHE A 20 -3.43 19.70 -5.43
N GLN A 21 -2.13 19.63 -5.12
CA GLN A 21 -1.08 20.17 -5.98
C GLN A 21 0.01 19.13 -6.21
N ILE A 22 0.39 18.90 -7.46
CA ILE A 22 1.52 18.06 -7.83
C ILE A 22 2.42 18.82 -8.78
N GLY A 23 3.73 18.87 -8.49
CA GLY A 23 4.71 19.51 -9.37
C GLY A 23 4.41 20.98 -9.69
N GLY A 24 3.84 21.71 -8.73
CA GLY A 24 3.46 23.12 -8.93
C GLY A 24 2.13 23.32 -9.65
N THR A 25 1.48 22.28 -10.15
CA THR A 25 0.19 22.32 -10.84
C THR A 25 -0.94 22.06 -9.85
N LEU A 26 -1.95 22.92 -9.86
CA LEU A 26 -3.16 22.76 -9.05
C LEU A 26 -4.16 21.86 -9.77
N TYR A 27 -4.77 20.95 -9.01
CA TYR A 27 -5.81 20.06 -9.47
C TYR A 27 -7.05 20.17 -8.58
N ALA A 28 -8.22 20.03 -9.19
CA ALA A 28 -9.49 19.88 -8.48
C ALA A 28 -10.04 18.47 -8.75
N HIS A 29 -10.29 17.71 -7.69
CA HIS A 29 -10.99 16.44 -7.76
C HIS A 29 -12.47 16.66 -7.49
N THR A 30 -13.29 16.15 -8.37
CA THR A 30 -14.76 16.22 -8.27
C THR A 30 -15.33 14.83 -8.03
N THR A 31 -16.62 14.74 -7.84
CA THR A 31 -17.29 13.44 -7.69
C THR A 31 -17.15 12.53 -8.91
N ASP A 32 -16.74 13.06 -10.06
CA ASP A 32 -16.67 12.29 -11.30
C ASP A 32 -15.36 12.41 -12.07
N ASN A 33 -14.49 13.38 -11.78
CA ASN A 33 -13.26 13.59 -12.57
C ASN A 33 -12.20 14.39 -11.81
N ILE A 34 -10.99 14.42 -12.35
CA ILE A 34 -9.91 15.29 -11.94
C ILE A 34 -9.72 16.38 -13.00
N PHE A 35 -9.65 17.63 -12.56
CA PHE A 35 -9.41 18.79 -13.41
C PHE A 35 -8.04 19.40 -13.09
N ARG A 36 -7.30 19.69 -14.13
CA ARG A 36 -6.15 20.57 -14.04
C ARG A 36 -6.61 22.01 -14.05
N ILE A 37 -6.26 22.75 -13.00
CA ILE A 37 -6.54 24.17 -12.90
C ILE A 37 -5.33 24.93 -13.43
N ILE A 38 -5.58 25.72 -14.47
CA ILE A 38 -4.52 26.53 -15.07
C ILE A 38 -4.43 27.82 -14.28
N THR A 39 -3.34 27.98 -13.54
CA THR A 39 -2.99 29.24 -12.89
C THR A 39 -2.05 30.01 -13.82
N GLN A 40 -2.49 31.14 -14.33
CA GLN A 40 -1.65 31.96 -15.22
C GLN A 40 -0.58 32.68 -14.42
N ASN A 41 0.61 32.09 -14.35
CA ASN A 41 1.84 32.78 -14.03
C ASN A 41 2.75 32.67 -15.26
N SER A 42 2.62 33.57 -16.23
CA SER A 42 3.64 33.72 -17.25
C SER A 42 4.79 34.57 -16.67
N THR A 43 5.93 33.94 -16.49
CA THR A 43 7.16 34.62 -16.15
C THR A 43 8.00 34.86 -17.42
N LEU A 44 8.30 36.08 -17.73
CA LEU A 44 9.38 36.41 -18.69
C LEU A 44 10.66 36.49 -17.91
N GLN A 45 11.58 35.54 -18.16
CA GLN A 45 12.95 35.65 -17.69
C GLN A 45 13.74 36.46 -18.71
N THR A 46 14.23 37.62 -18.28
CA THR A 46 15.28 38.35 -18.97
C THR A 46 16.62 38.04 -18.27
N SER A 47 17.74 38.35 -18.92
CA SER A 47 19.07 38.12 -18.35
C SER A 47 19.35 38.85 -17.02
N GLU A 48 18.50 39.80 -16.65
CA GLU A 48 18.69 40.62 -15.44
C GLU A 48 17.55 40.63 -14.46
N SER A 49 16.33 40.13 -14.85
CA SER A 49 15.17 40.09 -13.95
C SER A 49 14.08 39.12 -14.39
N THR A 50 13.32 38.65 -13.41
CA THR A 50 12.11 37.87 -13.66
C THR A 50 10.90 38.81 -13.59
N ILE A 51 10.22 39.03 -14.71
CA ILE A 51 9.01 39.83 -14.77
C ILE A 51 7.78 38.91 -14.78
N TYR A 52 6.90 39.10 -13.81
CA TYR A 52 5.62 38.44 -13.79
C TYR A 52 4.62 39.18 -14.66
N ILE A 53 4.22 38.56 -15.78
CA ILE A 53 3.18 39.11 -16.66
C ILE A 53 1.89 38.36 -16.35
N GLY A 54 0.94 39.01 -15.72
CA GLY A 54 -0.40 38.54 -15.50
C GLY A 54 -1.43 39.62 -15.77
N ASN A 55 -2.58 39.27 -16.31
CA ASN A 55 -3.73 40.18 -16.48
C ASN A 55 -4.45 40.44 -15.13
N GLY A 56 -3.87 40.06 -14.02
CA GLY A 56 -4.42 40.19 -12.66
C GLY A 56 -5.49 39.17 -12.30
N SER A 57 -5.78 38.20 -13.18
CA SER A 57 -6.69 37.09 -12.91
C SER A 57 -5.92 35.78 -12.91
N ILE A 58 -5.82 35.15 -11.73
CA ILE A 58 -5.07 33.90 -11.54
C ILE A 58 -5.82 32.70 -12.13
N LEU A 59 -7.17 32.74 -12.15
CA LEU A 59 -8.04 31.65 -12.55
C LEU A 59 -8.82 31.97 -13.82
N SER A 60 -8.21 32.62 -14.80
CA SER A 60 -8.93 33.07 -16.02
C SER A 60 -9.07 31.99 -17.10
N ALA A 61 -8.26 30.95 -17.04
CA ALA A 61 -8.28 29.88 -18.04
C ALA A 61 -9.29 28.78 -17.69
N THR A 62 -9.91 28.21 -18.72
CA THR A 62 -10.83 27.07 -18.53
C THR A 62 -10.11 25.85 -17.97
N PRO A 63 -10.60 25.24 -16.90
CA PRO A 63 -10.06 24.02 -16.36
C PRO A 63 -10.08 22.88 -17.38
N ILE A 64 -9.02 22.08 -17.41
CA ILE A 64 -8.88 20.98 -18.35
C ILE A 64 -9.22 19.68 -17.61
N PRO A 65 -10.24 18.92 -18.05
CA PRO A 65 -10.49 17.59 -17.52
C PRO A 65 -9.30 16.70 -17.89
N MET A 66 -8.74 15.99 -16.90
CA MET A 66 -7.58 15.11 -17.10
C MET A 66 -7.95 13.83 -17.85
N PHE A 67 -9.20 13.39 -17.71
CA PHE A 67 -9.67 12.12 -18.25
C PHE A 67 -10.96 12.36 -19.02
N ILE A 68 -10.93 11.98 -20.29
CA ILE A 68 -12.07 11.99 -21.18
C ILE A 68 -12.25 10.54 -21.64
N SER A 69 -12.92 9.74 -20.85
CA SER A 69 -13.22 8.35 -21.18
C SER A 69 -14.73 8.14 -21.20
N ASN A 70 -15.19 7.32 -22.13
CA ASN A 70 -16.58 6.87 -22.16
C ASN A 70 -16.85 5.76 -21.11
N GLU A 71 -15.79 5.17 -20.53
CA GLU A 71 -15.86 4.00 -19.65
C GLU A 71 -15.81 4.33 -18.16
N GLY A 72 -15.66 5.58 -17.81
CA GLY A 72 -15.62 6.01 -16.41
C GLY A 72 -14.71 7.20 -16.21
N ASN A 73 -15.12 8.02 -15.30
CA ASN A 73 -14.35 9.16 -14.83
C ASN A 73 -13.86 8.79 -13.43
N TYR A 74 -12.63 9.12 -13.12
CA TYR A 74 -12.05 8.94 -11.80
C TYR A 74 -12.69 9.92 -10.83
N GLY A 75 -13.60 9.46 -9.99
CA GLY A 75 -14.37 10.27 -9.07
C GLY A 75 -13.96 10.09 -7.61
N LEU A 76 -14.27 11.08 -6.79
CA LEU A 76 -14.02 11.06 -5.36
C LEU A 76 -15.27 11.50 -4.60
N ASN A 77 -15.83 10.66 -3.73
CA ASN A 77 -17.00 11.05 -2.94
C ASN A 77 -16.59 11.92 -1.75
N GLU A 78 -15.59 11.51 -1.00
CA GLU A 78 -15.15 12.19 0.20
C GLU A 78 -13.63 12.45 0.16
N LYS A 79 -13.20 13.53 0.80
CA LYS A 79 -11.78 13.85 0.89
C LYS A 79 -10.98 12.78 1.62
N SER A 80 -11.58 12.08 2.58
CA SER A 80 -11.01 10.95 3.33
C SER A 80 -10.58 9.80 2.43
N ASP A 81 -11.24 9.61 1.28
CA ASP A 81 -10.92 8.58 0.30
C ASP A 81 -9.68 8.91 -0.54
N SER A 82 -8.91 9.91 -0.13
CA SER A 82 -7.70 10.35 -0.82
C SER A 82 -6.58 10.75 0.12
N TYR A 83 -5.36 10.63 -0.36
CA TYR A 83 -4.15 11.00 0.36
C TYR A 83 -3.08 11.55 -0.57
N GLN A 84 -2.38 12.59 -0.13
CA GLN A 84 -1.31 13.22 -0.90
C GLN A 84 0.00 13.19 -0.11
N ASN A 85 1.09 12.82 -0.79
CA ASN A 85 2.45 12.92 -0.29
C ASN A 85 3.44 13.27 -1.41
N SER A 86 4.74 13.15 -1.12
CA SER A 86 5.81 13.42 -2.11
C SER A 86 5.85 12.44 -3.29
N TYR A 87 5.24 11.27 -3.19
CA TYR A 87 5.16 10.29 -4.27
C TYR A 87 3.98 10.54 -5.21
N GLY A 88 3.01 11.35 -4.81
CA GLY A 88 1.84 11.67 -5.60
C GLY A 88 0.54 11.72 -4.80
N TYR A 89 -0.54 11.56 -5.51
CA TYR A 89 -1.89 11.58 -4.99
C TYR A 89 -2.51 10.19 -5.15
N PHE A 90 -2.97 9.62 -4.04
CA PHE A 90 -3.61 8.31 -3.95
C PHE A 90 -5.08 8.52 -3.65
N PHE A 91 -5.94 7.75 -4.29
CA PHE A 91 -7.38 7.84 -4.04
C PHE A 91 -8.08 6.54 -4.41
N ARG A 92 -9.26 6.35 -3.86
CA ARG A 92 -10.19 5.29 -4.26
C ARG A 92 -11.29 5.89 -5.11
N ASP A 93 -11.45 5.39 -6.33
CA ASP A 93 -12.52 5.85 -7.20
C ASP A 93 -13.90 5.47 -6.65
N SER A 94 -14.79 6.43 -6.59
CA SER A 94 -16.13 6.29 -6.04
C SER A 94 -17.02 5.28 -6.79
N LYS A 95 -16.79 5.11 -8.09
CA LYS A 95 -17.60 4.27 -8.98
C LYS A 95 -17.03 2.87 -9.16
N THR A 96 -15.78 2.81 -9.56
CA THR A 96 -15.10 1.52 -9.81
C THR A 96 -14.63 0.85 -8.54
N LYS A 97 -14.57 1.58 -7.42
CA LYS A 97 -14.05 1.11 -6.13
C LYS A 97 -12.57 0.74 -6.13
N LEU A 98 -11.86 1.03 -7.21
CA LEU A 98 -10.44 0.73 -7.37
C LEU A 98 -9.56 1.83 -6.77
N PHE A 99 -8.39 1.42 -6.31
CA PHE A 99 -7.37 2.32 -5.79
C PHE A 99 -6.45 2.79 -6.92
N HIS A 100 -6.17 4.08 -6.93
CA HIS A 100 -5.38 4.72 -7.98
C HIS A 100 -4.27 5.57 -7.41
N HIS A 101 -3.20 5.69 -8.19
CA HIS A 101 -2.08 6.58 -7.95
C HIS A 101 -1.89 7.54 -9.12
N PHE A 102 -1.93 8.84 -8.83
CA PHE A 102 -1.70 9.91 -9.79
C PHE A 102 -0.47 10.72 -9.41
N ASN A 103 0.54 10.72 -10.28
CA ASN A 103 1.80 11.45 -10.06
C ASN A 103 1.95 12.73 -10.91
N GLY A 104 0.92 13.12 -11.62
CA GLY A 104 0.86 14.35 -12.42
C GLY A 104 1.47 14.25 -13.82
N GLN A 105 2.47 13.43 -14.05
CA GLN A 105 3.18 13.33 -15.34
C GLN A 105 2.82 12.08 -16.14
N ALA A 106 2.75 10.94 -15.49
CA ALA A 106 2.55 9.64 -16.14
C ALA A 106 1.07 9.20 -16.20
N GLY A 107 0.14 10.09 -15.84
CA GLY A 107 -1.28 9.75 -15.77
C GLY A 107 -1.65 9.03 -14.49
N ILE A 108 -2.83 8.37 -14.50
CA ILE A 108 -3.31 7.56 -13.38
C ILE A 108 -2.86 6.12 -13.59
N LYS A 109 -2.33 5.52 -12.53
CA LYS A 109 -2.05 4.09 -12.45
C LYS A 109 -3.07 3.42 -11.54
N ASP A 110 -3.59 2.29 -12.00
CA ASP A 110 -4.38 1.39 -11.19
C ASP A 110 -3.43 0.53 -10.35
N ILE A 111 -3.47 0.69 -9.03
CA ILE A 111 -2.59 -0.07 -8.14
C ILE A 111 -3.17 -1.41 -7.70
N ASN A 112 -4.43 -1.72 -8.02
CA ASN A 112 -5.05 -3.01 -7.64
C ASN A 112 -4.47 -4.19 -8.42
N ASN A 113 -3.90 -3.94 -9.60
CA ASN A 113 -3.37 -4.99 -10.49
C ASN A 113 -2.10 -5.67 -9.97
N TYR A 114 -1.54 -5.20 -8.85
CA TYR A 114 -0.31 -5.75 -8.26
C TYR A 114 -0.57 -6.93 -7.30
N GLY A 115 -1.38 -7.89 -7.73
CA GLY A 115 -1.58 -9.15 -7.02
C GLY A 115 -2.81 -9.23 -6.11
N LEU A 116 -3.48 -8.11 -5.83
CA LEU A 116 -4.63 -8.06 -4.93
C LEU A 116 -5.96 -7.70 -5.60
N PHE A 117 -6.03 -7.72 -6.92
CA PHE A 117 -7.21 -7.28 -7.68
C PHE A 117 -8.50 -7.99 -7.24
N SER A 118 -8.50 -9.30 -7.18
CA SER A 118 -9.69 -10.08 -6.78
C SER A 118 -10.07 -9.82 -5.33
N TYR A 119 -9.11 -9.65 -4.44
CA TYR A 119 -9.37 -9.35 -3.04
C TYR A 119 -10.00 -7.96 -2.89
N LEU A 120 -9.35 -6.93 -3.43
CA LEU A 120 -9.79 -5.54 -3.29
C LEU A 120 -11.12 -5.24 -3.99
N ASN A 121 -11.48 -6.02 -5.02
CA ASN A 121 -12.77 -5.89 -5.69
C ASN A 121 -13.93 -6.52 -4.91
N ASN A 122 -13.65 -7.51 -4.07
CA ASN A 122 -14.69 -8.25 -3.35
C ASN A 122 -14.86 -7.80 -1.89
N VAL A 123 -13.88 -7.07 -1.35
CA VAL A 123 -13.94 -6.58 0.02
C VAL A 123 -14.76 -5.29 0.11
N ASP A 124 -15.58 -5.18 1.14
CA ASP A 124 -16.28 -3.94 1.42
C ASP A 124 -15.36 -2.96 2.13
N VAL A 125 -15.18 -1.77 1.55
CA VAL A 125 -14.27 -0.77 2.07
C VAL A 125 -15.08 0.37 2.67
N THR A 126 -15.16 0.36 3.98
CA THR A 126 -15.78 1.39 4.82
C THR A 126 -14.74 2.02 5.73
N ASN A 127 -14.94 3.27 6.14
CA ASN A 127 -14.02 4.00 7.05
C ASN A 127 -12.57 4.02 6.54
N LEU A 128 -12.37 4.44 5.29
CA LEU A 128 -11.06 4.44 4.65
C LEU A 128 -10.15 5.52 5.23
N HIS A 129 -8.96 5.12 5.63
CA HIS A 129 -7.92 5.97 6.15
C HIS A 129 -6.58 5.70 5.48
N TYR A 130 -5.82 6.76 5.29
CA TYR A 130 -4.47 6.68 4.74
C TYR A 130 -3.47 7.31 5.69
N THR A 131 -2.26 6.77 5.69
CA THR A 131 -1.08 7.42 6.25
C THR A 131 0.17 7.01 5.47
N PHE A 132 1.29 7.65 5.74
CA PHE A 132 2.56 7.30 5.12
C PHE A 132 3.61 7.02 6.17
N ASP A 133 4.15 5.82 6.13
CA ASP A 133 5.27 5.41 6.94
C ASP A 133 6.58 5.85 6.28
N PHE A 134 7.18 6.91 6.81
CA PHE A 134 8.41 7.50 6.25
C PHE A 134 9.66 6.66 6.50
N ILE A 135 9.65 5.80 7.51
CA ILE A 135 10.76 4.91 7.85
C ILE A 135 10.89 3.83 6.78
N TYR A 136 9.80 3.14 6.47
CA TYR A 136 9.76 2.07 5.48
C TYR A 136 9.29 2.54 4.09
N LYS A 137 9.03 3.84 3.90
CA LYS A 137 8.62 4.47 2.63
C LYS A 137 7.42 3.79 1.99
N ARG A 138 6.39 3.53 2.78
CA ARG A 138 5.19 2.82 2.35
C ARG A 138 3.93 3.62 2.71
N LEU A 139 2.95 3.56 1.82
CA LEU A 139 1.60 4.03 2.07
C LEU A 139 0.86 2.95 2.85
N ILE A 140 0.23 3.32 3.95
CA ILE A 140 -0.67 2.48 4.72
C ILE A 140 -2.09 2.85 4.33
N ILE A 141 -2.88 1.85 3.95
CA ILE A 141 -4.28 1.96 3.57
C ILE A 141 -5.08 1.09 4.53
N SER A 142 -5.92 1.70 5.34
CA SER A 142 -6.72 1.00 6.35
C SER A 142 -8.20 1.24 6.13
N CYS A 143 -8.99 0.21 6.34
CA CYS A 143 -10.44 0.27 6.44
C CYS A 143 -10.90 -0.70 7.54
N ASP A 144 -12.20 -0.85 7.72
CA ASP A 144 -12.75 -1.76 8.73
C ASP A 144 -12.35 -3.23 8.49
N GLU A 145 -12.10 -3.63 7.23
CA GLU A 145 -11.84 -5.02 6.85
C GLU A 145 -10.34 -5.35 6.75
N PHE A 146 -9.49 -4.35 6.48
CA PHE A 146 -8.06 -4.57 6.31
C PHE A 146 -7.20 -3.36 6.59
N THR A 147 -5.93 -3.61 6.87
CA THR A 147 -4.85 -2.63 6.75
C THR A 147 -3.76 -3.18 5.84
N LEU A 148 -3.48 -2.49 4.75
CA LEU A 148 -2.50 -2.86 3.74
C LEU A 148 -1.37 -1.84 3.65
N SER A 149 -0.16 -2.28 3.36
CA SER A 149 0.94 -1.39 2.99
C SER A 149 1.31 -1.54 1.52
N TYR A 150 1.46 -0.39 0.85
CA TYR A 150 1.86 -0.27 -0.54
C TYR A 150 3.15 0.54 -0.66
N GLU A 151 4.14 0.02 -1.38
CA GLU A 151 5.41 0.71 -1.62
C GLU A 151 5.39 1.39 -2.99
N PRO A 152 5.26 2.73 -3.06
CA PRO A 152 5.09 3.46 -4.33
C PRO A 152 6.31 3.37 -5.25
N THR A 153 7.52 3.21 -4.69
CA THR A 153 8.77 3.12 -5.47
C THR A 153 8.93 1.78 -6.19
N LYS A 154 8.38 0.72 -5.63
CA LYS A 154 8.43 -0.64 -6.22
C LYS A 154 7.10 -1.05 -6.85
N GLU A 155 6.08 -0.21 -6.66
CA GLU A 155 4.74 -0.43 -7.20
C GLU A 155 4.14 -1.79 -6.78
N LEU A 156 4.28 -2.15 -5.49
CA LEU A 156 3.77 -3.41 -4.98
C LEU A 156 3.17 -3.27 -3.57
N PHE A 157 2.22 -4.14 -3.26
CA PHE A 157 1.75 -4.34 -1.90
C PHE A 157 2.77 -5.17 -1.12
N ARG A 158 3.02 -4.78 0.13
CA ARG A 158 4.03 -5.40 0.99
C ARG A 158 3.44 -6.39 1.95
N SER A 159 2.46 -5.97 2.72
CA SER A 159 1.91 -6.78 3.80
C SER A 159 0.54 -6.29 4.23
N PHE A 160 -0.22 -7.22 4.81
CA PHE A 160 -1.32 -6.89 5.68
C PHE A 160 -0.78 -6.53 7.07
N HIS A 161 -1.53 -5.70 7.79
CA HIS A 161 -1.23 -5.29 9.15
C HIS A 161 -2.49 -5.44 10.00
N GLU A 162 -2.31 -5.75 11.27
CA GLU A 162 -3.40 -5.82 12.25
C GLU A 162 -3.61 -4.48 12.97
N TYR A 163 -3.47 -3.37 12.23
CA TYR A 163 -3.74 -2.05 12.81
C TYR A 163 -5.24 -1.79 12.79
N ASP A 164 -5.84 -1.81 13.95
CA ASP A 164 -7.23 -1.41 14.13
C ASP A 164 -7.24 0.07 14.58
N VAL A 165 -7.61 0.96 13.68
CA VAL A 165 -7.43 2.40 13.85
C VAL A 165 -8.70 3.17 13.58
N SER A 166 -8.92 4.22 14.35
CA SER A 166 -9.94 5.23 14.06
C SER A 166 -9.37 6.42 13.29
N TYR A 167 -8.08 6.66 13.41
CA TYR A 167 -7.40 7.77 12.73
C TYR A 167 -5.88 7.61 12.79
N TYR A 168 -5.17 8.21 11.82
CA TYR A 168 -3.72 8.29 11.81
C TYR A 168 -3.21 9.71 12.01
N LEU A 169 -2.09 9.83 12.71
CA LEU A 169 -1.28 11.03 12.77
C LEU A 169 0.15 10.69 12.38
N ASN A 170 0.77 11.50 11.59
CA ASN A 170 2.17 11.31 11.23
C ASN A 170 2.96 12.62 11.24
N ASP A 171 4.23 12.52 11.59
CA ASP A 171 5.25 13.51 11.36
C ASP A 171 6.32 12.92 10.42
N ARG A 172 7.45 13.62 10.23
CA ARG A 172 8.53 13.16 9.34
C ARG A 172 9.21 11.86 9.78
N TYR A 173 9.12 11.51 11.05
CA TYR A 173 9.92 10.43 11.65
C TYR A 173 9.08 9.33 12.25
N ASN A 174 7.86 9.65 12.64
CA ASN A 174 7.00 8.73 13.34
C ASN A 174 5.60 8.75 12.73
N PHE A 175 4.93 7.63 12.80
CA PHE A 175 3.51 7.62 12.62
C PHE A 175 2.80 7.00 13.82
N TYR A 176 1.61 7.48 14.09
CA TYR A 176 0.80 7.11 15.22
C TYR A 176 -0.57 6.69 14.73
N SER A 177 -1.18 5.76 15.42
CA SER A 177 -2.59 5.44 15.27
C SER A 177 -3.36 5.86 16.51
N ILE A 178 -4.62 6.23 16.30
CA ILE A 178 -5.55 6.56 17.38
C ILE A 178 -6.66 5.51 17.35
N LYS A 179 -6.90 4.90 18.52
CA LYS A 179 -8.01 4.00 18.77
C LYS A 179 -8.54 4.21 20.19
N ASN A 180 -9.84 4.23 20.35
CA ASN A 180 -10.51 4.34 21.67
C ASN A 180 -9.99 5.51 22.52
N ARG A 181 -9.62 6.65 21.90
CA ARG A 181 -9.01 7.83 22.52
C ARG A 181 -7.59 7.63 23.04
N GLU A 182 -6.93 6.53 22.69
CA GLU A 182 -5.53 6.27 22.98
C GLU A 182 -4.68 6.47 21.74
N ILE A 183 -3.44 6.92 21.94
CA ILE A 183 -2.47 7.15 20.85
C ILE A 183 -1.40 6.08 20.95
N TYR A 184 -1.21 5.35 19.86
CA TYR A 184 -0.20 4.31 19.71
C TYR A 184 0.89 4.78 18.76
N LYS A 185 2.13 4.76 19.22
CA LYS A 185 3.30 5.02 18.36
C LYS A 185 3.75 3.73 17.70
N HIS A 186 3.87 3.76 16.38
CA HIS A 186 4.34 2.61 15.62
C HIS A 186 5.88 2.53 15.61
N HIS A 187 6.40 1.33 15.32
CA HIS A 187 7.83 0.98 15.33
C HIS A 187 8.51 1.05 16.70
N GLU A 188 7.75 1.15 17.78
CA GLU A 188 8.24 1.03 19.14
C GLU A 188 7.48 -0.10 19.85
N GLY A 189 8.18 -0.91 20.63
CA GLY A 189 7.57 -1.96 21.44
C GLY A 189 7.95 -3.39 21.04
N THR A 190 7.16 -4.35 21.48
CA THR A 190 7.37 -5.78 21.23
C THR A 190 6.95 -6.10 19.79
N TYR A 191 7.80 -6.83 19.06
CA TYR A 191 7.46 -7.33 17.74
C TYR A 191 6.31 -8.34 17.83
N LEU A 192 5.30 -8.15 17.00
CA LEU A 192 4.21 -9.11 16.86
C LEU A 192 4.63 -10.25 15.91
N PRO A 193 4.09 -11.46 16.09
CA PRO A 193 4.24 -12.53 15.13
C PRO A 193 3.77 -12.09 13.74
N PHE A 194 4.40 -12.56 12.70
CA PHE A 194 3.97 -12.31 11.33
C PHE A 194 3.90 -13.61 10.54
N THR A 195 3.02 -13.64 9.55
CA THR A 195 2.86 -14.76 8.63
C THR A 195 3.25 -14.33 7.23
N ILE A 196 3.99 -15.16 6.51
CA ILE A 196 4.25 -15.03 5.08
C ILE A 196 3.49 -16.15 4.38
N GLU A 197 2.60 -15.78 3.47
CA GLU A 197 1.91 -16.70 2.60
C GLU A 197 2.38 -16.50 1.16
N GLY A 198 2.61 -17.59 0.46
CA GLY A 198 3.03 -17.58 -0.94
C GLY A 198 2.50 -18.80 -1.67
N SER A 199 2.33 -18.68 -2.98
CA SER A 199 1.95 -19.80 -3.84
C SER A 199 3.02 -20.07 -4.88
N VAL A 200 3.33 -21.34 -5.08
CA VAL A 200 4.23 -21.79 -6.14
C VAL A 200 3.39 -22.54 -7.18
N PRO A 201 3.26 -22.04 -8.42
CA PRO A 201 2.55 -22.76 -9.46
C PRO A 201 3.39 -23.95 -9.94
N PHE A 202 2.76 -25.12 -10.02
CA PHE A 202 3.32 -26.31 -10.64
C PHE A 202 2.46 -26.73 -11.82
N GLU A 203 3.10 -27.06 -12.93
CA GLU A 203 2.44 -27.67 -14.08
C GLU A 203 2.49 -29.21 -13.89
N GLY A 204 1.33 -29.82 -13.63
CA GLY A 204 1.19 -31.26 -13.44
C GLY A 204 1.28 -31.72 -11.99
N GLU A 205 1.59 -33.00 -11.79
CA GLU A 205 1.79 -33.59 -10.46
C GLU A 205 3.25 -33.40 -10.03
N ALA A 206 3.44 -32.87 -8.85
CA ALA A 206 4.77 -32.66 -8.28
C ALA A 206 4.82 -33.18 -6.84
N ILE A 207 5.96 -33.74 -6.46
CA ILE A 207 6.26 -34.12 -5.09
C ILE A 207 7.15 -33.02 -4.50
N LEU A 208 6.71 -32.44 -3.38
CA LEU A 208 7.50 -31.49 -2.64
C LEU A 208 8.51 -32.23 -1.75
N ASN A 209 9.78 -32.15 -2.07
CA ASN A 209 10.83 -32.82 -1.33
C ASN A 209 11.51 -31.92 -0.30
N ASP A 210 11.61 -30.64 -0.59
CA ASP A 210 12.35 -29.69 0.25
C ASP A 210 11.83 -28.28 0.06
N ILE A 211 11.83 -27.50 1.13
CA ILE A 211 11.63 -26.06 1.10
C ILE A 211 12.85 -25.40 1.70
N GLN A 212 13.44 -24.49 0.93
CA GLN A 212 14.56 -23.70 1.41
C GLN A 212 14.16 -22.22 1.53
N PHE A 213 14.52 -21.62 2.65
CA PHE A 213 14.29 -20.21 2.89
C PHE A 213 15.47 -19.57 3.63
N LYS A 214 15.57 -18.27 3.50
CA LYS A 214 16.60 -17.48 4.17
C LYS A 214 15.93 -16.47 5.11
N THR A 215 16.33 -16.52 6.37
CA THR A 215 15.93 -15.52 7.37
C THR A 215 17.14 -14.69 7.78
N LYS A 216 16.89 -13.41 8.02
CA LYS A 216 17.87 -12.51 8.63
C LYS A 216 17.15 -11.69 9.68
N THR A 217 17.56 -11.88 10.94
CA THR A 217 17.04 -11.09 12.04
C THR A 217 17.78 -9.77 12.18
N THR A 218 17.14 -8.77 12.76
CA THR A 218 17.76 -7.45 13.02
C THR A 218 18.89 -7.51 14.02
N ASN A 219 18.93 -8.57 14.84
CA ASN A 219 19.91 -8.73 15.93
C ASN A 219 21.02 -9.70 15.58
N ASP A 220 21.19 -10.05 14.29
CA ASP A 220 22.13 -11.08 13.81
C ASP A 220 21.96 -12.45 14.52
N SER A 221 20.87 -12.67 15.24
CA SER A 221 20.56 -13.97 15.82
C SER A 221 20.18 -14.95 14.71
N GLU A 222 20.69 -16.16 14.84
CA GLU A 222 20.36 -17.26 13.95
C GLU A 222 18.98 -17.80 14.33
N SER A 223 17.94 -17.28 13.72
CA SER A 223 16.57 -17.73 13.97
C SER A 223 15.83 -18.05 12.68
N THR A 224 14.97 -19.03 12.76
CA THR A 224 14.09 -19.49 11.69
C THR A 224 12.65 -19.07 11.98
N PHE A 225 11.73 -19.42 11.07
CA PHE A 225 10.31 -19.37 11.36
C PHE A 225 9.95 -20.42 12.42
N ASP A 226 8.95 -20.11 13.24
CA ASP A 226 8.48 -21.01 14.29
C ASP A 226 7.56 -22.10 13.74
N LYS A 227 6.84 -21.78 12.67
CA LYS A 227 5.78 -22.63 12.14
C LYS A 227 5.73 -22.61 10.63
N LEU A 228 5.29 -23.72 10.06
CA LEU A 228 5.07 -23.88 8.61
C LEU A 228 3.75 -24.63 8.39
N MET A 229 2.99 -24.23 7.38
CA MET A 229 1.86 -24.98 6.88
C MET A 229 1.91 -25.02 5.35
N LEU A 230 1.79 -26.19 4.79
CA LEU A 230 1.74 -26.43 3.36
C LEU A 230 0.37 -26.97 3.00
N PHE A 231 -0.25 -26.40 2.00
CA PHE A 231 -1.53 -26.88 1.54
C PHE A 231 -1.73 -26.67 0.04
N ASN A 232 -2.56 -27.51 -0.52
CA ASN A 232 -3.11 -27.36 -1.83
C ASN A 232 -4.61 -27.70 -1.80
N LYS A 233 -5.27 -27.82 -2.95
CA LYS A 233 -6.71 -28.12 -3.00
C LYS A 233 -7.09 -29.52 -2.47
N ARG A 234 -6.13 -30.44 -2.27
CA ARG A 234 -6.36 -31.85 -1.91
C ARG A 234 -5.64 -32.28 -0.65
N GLN A 235 -4.54 -31.62 -0.30
CA GLN A 235 -3.64 -32.04 0.78
C GLN A 235 -3.28 -30.87 1.67
N CYS A 236 -3.02 -31.15 2.94
CA CYS A 236 -2.57 -30.17 3.93
C CYS A 236 -1.62 -30.86 4.91
N SER A 237 -0.45 -30.25 5.16
CA SER A 237 0.47 -30.75 6.18
C SER A 237 -0.02 -30.55 7.62
N GLY A 238 -1.08 -29.77 7.81
CA GLY A 238 -1.36 -29.19 9.12
C GLY A 238 -0.32 -28.12 9.50
N LEU A 239 -0.47 -27.54 10.68
CA LEU A 239 0.47 -26.56 11.20
C LEU A 239 1.63 -27.30 11.87
N LEU A 240 2.83 -27.23 11.28
CA LEU A 240 4.04 -27.86 11.74
C LEU A 240 4.84 -26.87 12.60
N ASN A 241 5.31 -27.27 13.77
CA ASN A 241 6.29 -26.52 14.55
C ASN A 241 7.67 -26.82 13.98
N LEU A 242 8.42 -25.77 13.64
CA LEU A 242 9.76 -25.90 13.09
C LEU A 242 10.79 -25.98 14.23
N VAL A 243 11.50 -27.09 14.30
CA VAL A 243 12.52 -27.36 15.34
C VAL A 243 13.91 -27.34 14.70
N PRO A 244 14.74 -26.31 14.96
CA PRO A 244 16.11 -26.27 14.47
C PRO A 244 16.91 -27.46 15.03
N ILE A 245 17.62 -28.16 14.15
CA ILE A 245 18.49 -29.26 14.57
C ILE A 245 19.77 -28.69 15.18
N ASP A 246 20.03 -29.08 16.41
CA ASP A 246 21.34 -28.93 17.07
C ASP A 246 22.04 -30.27 17.11
N TYR A 247 23.06 -30.45 16.28
CA TYR A 247 23.83 -31.70 16.21
C TYR A 247 24.61 -32.03 17.48
N THR A 248 24.66 -31.11 18.43
CA THR A 248 25.26 -31.32 19.75
C THR A 248 24.26 -31.86 20.78
N ASP A 249 22.94 -31.69 20.51
CA ASP A 249 21.87 -32.19 21.35
C ASP A 249 21.08 -33.30 20.64
N MET A 250 21.27 -34.53 21.11
CA MET A 250 20.59 -35.71 20.56
C MET A 250 19.06 -35.63 20.63
N ASN A 251 18.49 -34.83 21.54
CA ASN A 251 17.05 -34.70 21.67
C ASN A 251 16.45 -33.91 20.49
N THR A 252 17.22 -33.05 19.83
CA THR A 252 16.77 -32.30 18.66
C THR A 252 16.81 -33.13 17.36
N LEU A 253 17.42 -34.31 17.38
CA LEU A 253 17.52 -35.21 16.22
C LEU A 253 16.37 -36.21 16.13
N ILE A 254 15.57 -36.33 17.15
CA ILE A 254 14.45 -37.27 17.20
C ILE A 254 13.14 -36.47 17.14
N ALA A 255 12.37 -36.63 16.06
CA ALA A 255 11.03 -36.06 15.98
C ALA A 255 10.18 -36.63 17.13
N GLN A 256 9.75 -35.75 18.01
CA GLN A 256 9.04 -36.16 19.23
C GLN A 256 7.51 -36.18 19.02
N ASN A 257 6.99 -35.45 18.06
CA ASN A 257 5.56 -35.30 17.84
C ASN A 257 5.21 -35.22 16.34
N ASP A 258 4.04 -35.72 15.99
CA ASP A 258 3.51 -35.64 14.61
C ASP A 258 3.38 -34.21 14.06
N ASN A 259 3.41 -33.20 14.92
CA ASN A 259 3.25 -31.78 14.54
C ASN A 259 4.58 -31.01 14.48
N GLU A 260 5.70 -31.71 14.51
CA GLU A 260 7.02 -31.12 14.44
C GLU A 260 7.70 -31.49 13.11
N ALA A 261 8.46 -30.54 12.56
CA ALA A 261 9.33 -30.77 11.42
C ALA A 261 10.73 -30.22 11.74
N HIS A 262 11.74 -31.02 11.47
CA HIS A 262 13.11 -30.62 11.71
C HIS A 262 13.58 -29.63 10.63
N VAL A 263 14.33 -28.63 11.07
CA VAL A 263 14.90 -27.61 10.19
C VAL A 263 16.42 -27.69 10.24
N ASN A 264 17.00 -27.99 9.09
CA ASN A 264 18.45 -28.01 8.92
C ASN A 264 18.94 -26.64 8.47
N ARG A 265 20.11 -26.23 8.95
CA ARG A 265 20.78 -25.03 8.47
C ARG A 265 21.98 -25.39 7.60
N TYR A 266 22.00 -24.85 6.39
CA TYR A 266 23.13 -24.93 5.48
C TYR A 266 23.58 -23.51 5.12
N GLU A 267 24.76 -23.10 5.61
CA GLU A 267 25.29 -21.76 5.42
C GLU A 267 24.30 -20.64 5.82
N GLN A 268 23.61 -20.07 4.85
CA GLN A 268 22.65 -18.96 5.02
C GLN A 268 21.19 -19.39 4.82
N TYR A 269 20.94 -20.66 4.56
CA TYR A 269 19.62 -21.19 4.26
C TYR A 269 19.17 -22.18 5.32
N TRP A 270 17.87 -22.16 5.57
CA TRP A 270 17.15 -23.17 6.33
C TRP A 270 16.45 -24.10 5.36
N SER A 271 16.46 -25.38 5.64
CA SER A 271 15.86 -26.42 4.80
C SER A 271 14.94 -27.29 5.65
N VAL A 272 13.74 -27.51 5.13
CA VAL A 272 12.72 -28.40 5.72
C VAL A 272 12.35 -29.44 4.68
N ASN A 273 12.44 -30.71 5.01
CA ASN A 273 12.17 -31.84 4.11
C ASN A 273 11.23 -32.91 4.69
N GLU A 274 10.67 -32.67 5.86
CA GLU A 274 9.78 -33.62 6.54
C GLU A 274 8.33 -33.19 6.38
N PHE A 275 7.70 -33.60 5.28
CA PHE A 275 6.31 -33.27 4.98
C PHE A 275 5.47 -34.53 4.95
N THR A 276 4.38 -34.54 5.70
CA THR A 276 3.36 -35.62 5.67
C THR A 276 1.99 -35.03 5.36
N ASP A 277 1.19 -35.75 4.58
CA ASP A 277 -0.23 -35.41 4.35
C ASP A 277 -1.04 -35.80 5.58
N ARG A 278 -1.90 -34.91 6.06
CA ARG A 278 -2.72 -35.08 7.24
C ARG A 278 -4.17 -34.82 7.01
#